data_0967f03db7b4a8522281a996c6b82a2a
#
_entry.id   0967f03db7b4a8522281a996c6b82a2a
#
_cell.length_a   1.000
_cell.length_b   1.000
_cell.length_c   1.000
_cell.angle_alpha   90.00
_cell.angle_beta   90.00
_cell.angle_gamma   90.00
#
_symmetry.space_group_name_H-M   'P 1'
#
loop_
_entity.id
_entity.type
_entity.pdbx_description
1 polymer ?
#
loop_
_entity_poly.entity_id
_entity_poly.type
_entity_poly.pdbx_seq_one_letter_code
_entity_poly.pdbx_strand_id
1 'polypeptide(L)'
;AKTPAAEALLLKPDGIFLSNGPGDPEPCDYAIEATRTLIDTGLPVFGICLGHQIMALASGAKTFKMKFGHHGANHPVKDLDDGRVSITSQNHGFAVDEKSLPATLRPTHVSLF
;
A
#
# COMPACT_ATOMS: atom_id res chain seq x y z
N ALA A 1 -12.42 -6.46 2.25
CA ALA A 1 -13.74 -6.42 1.62
C ALA A 1 -13.69 -6.88 0.16
N LYS A 2 -14.74 -7.56 -0.29
CA LYS A 2 -14.82 -8.08 -1.65
C LYS A 2 -15.69 -7.21 -2.55
N THR A 3 -15.84 -5.93 -2.22
CA THR A 3 -16.65 -4.99 -2.99
C THR A 3 -16.02 -4.73 -4.36
N PRO A 4 -16.72 -4.96 -5.46
CA PRO A 4 -16.19 -4.63 -6.79
C PRO A 4 -15.99 -3.12 -6.97
N ALA A 5 -15.04 -2.74 -7.81
CA ALA A 5 -14.78 -1.34 -8.12
C ALA A 5 -16.03 -0.63 -8.66
N ALA A 6 -16.82 -1.29 -9.50
CA ALA A 6 -18.04 -0.73 -10.07
C ALA A 6 -19.04 -0.31 -8.98
N GLU A 7 -19.21 -1.11 -7.92
CA GLU A 7 -20.11 -0.77 -6.80
C GLU A 7 -19.59 0.43 -6.02
N ALA A 8 -18.28 0.50 -5.76
CA ALA A 8 -17.67 1.64 -5.08
C ALA A 8 -17.87 2.92 -5.89
N LEU A 9 -17.71 2.86 -7.21
CA LEU A 9 -17.88 4.01 -8.09
C LEU A 9 -19.33 4.49 -8.17
N LEU A 10 -20.33 3.64 -7.94
CA LEU A 10 -21.73 4.03 -7.88
C LEU A 10 -22.03 5.01 -6.74
N LEU A 11 -21.21 5.03 -5.70
CA LEU A 11 -21.32 5.96 -4.58
C LEU A 11 -20.81 7.36 -4.93
N LYS A 12 -20.23 7.56 -6.12
CA LYS A 12 -19.64 8.81 -6.61
C LYS A 12 -18.66 9.41 -5.60
N PRO A 13 -17.64 8.66 -5.16
CA PRO A 13 -16.69 9.15 -4.17
C PRO A 13 -15.78 10.22 -4.75
N ASP A 14 -15.28 11.12 -3.88
CA ASP A 14 -14.23 12.08 -4.24
C ASP A 14 -12.82 11.49 -4.14
N GLY A 15 -12.69 10.39 -3.45
CA GLY A 15 -11.44 9.65 -3.30
C GLY A 15 -11.70 8.26 -2.75
N ILE A 16 -10.67 7.41 -2.80
CA ILE A 16 -10.74 6.02 -2.36
C ILE A 16 -9.74 5.80 -1.23
N PHE A 17 -10.19 5.17 -0.16
CA PHE A 17 -9.33 4.76 0.95
C PHE A 17 -9.32 3.24 1.07
N LEU A 18 -8.11 2.66 1.03
CA LEU A 18 -7.89 1.23 1.22
C LEU A 18 -7.37 1.00 2.63
N SER A 19 -8.18 0.40 3.47
CA SER A 19 -7.85 0.20 4.87
C SER A 19 -6.80 -0.89 5.07
N ASN A 20 -6.23 -0.91 6.27
CA ASN A 20 -5.40 -2.03 6.71
C ASN A 20 -6.24 -3.30 6.90
N GLY A 21 -5.57 -4.42 6.96
CA GLY A 21 -6.17 -5.73 7.20
C GLY A 21 -5.09 -6.78 7.43
N PRO A 22 -5.47 -7.98 7.84
CA PRO A 22 -4.52 -9.05 8.10
C PRO A 22 -4.13 -9.80 6.83
N GLY A 23 -2.99 -10.49 6.89
CA GLY A 23 -2.59 -11.51 5.94
C GLY A 23 -1.68 -11.02 4.82
N ASP A 24 -1.49 -11.92 3.89
CA ASP A 24 -0.65 -11.71 2.71
C ASP A 24 -1.47 -10.95 1.64
N PRO A 25 -0.95 -9.85 1.10
CA PRO A 25 -1.65 -9.11 0.03
C PRO A 25 -1.65 -9.85 -1.31
N GLU A 26 -0.65 -10.68 -1.59
CA GLU A 26 -0.46 -11.27 -2.92
C GLU A 26 -1.63 -12.14 -3.38
N PRO A 27 -2.23 -13.03 -2.55
CA PRO A 27 -3.39 -13.82 -3.00
C PRO A 27 -4.71 -13.06 -3.04
N CYS A 28 -4.73 -11.77 -2.74
CA CYS A 28 -5.95 -10.95 -2.77
C CYS A 28 -6.28 -10.46 -4.19
N ASP A 29 -6.45 -11.37 -5.15
CA ASP A 29 -6.65 -11.04 -6.56
C ASP A 29 -7.82 -10.09 -6.80
N TYR A 30 -8.95 -10.33 -6.12
CA TYR A 30 -10.15 -9.49 -6.26
C TYR A 30 -9.88 -8.04 -5.82
N ALA A 31 -9.11 -7.85 -4.75
CA ALA A 31 -8.78 -6.52 -4.25
C ALA A 31 -7.76 -5.81 -5.16
N ILE A 32 -6.79 -6.56 -5.69
CA ILE A 32 -5.79 -6.04 -6.62
C ILE A 32 -6.47 -5.57 -7.92
N GLU A 33 -7.37 -6.37 -8.46
CA GLU A 33 -8.12 -6.02 -9.68
C GLU A 33 -9.03 -4.81 -9.46
N ALA A 34 -9.77 -4.77 -8.35
CA ALA A 34 -10.62 -3.64 -8.00
C ALA A 34 -9.78 -2.37 -7.84
N THR A 35 -8.64 -2.45 -7.18
CA THR A 35 -7.74 -1.31 -6.97
C THR A 35 -7.17 -0.80 -8.28
N ARG A 36 -6.77 -1.70 -9.18
CA ARG A 36 -6.27 -1.33 -10.51
C ARG A 36 -7.32 -0.54 -11.29
N THR A 37 -8.57 -0.99 -11.26
CA THR A 37 -9.68 -0.29 -11.91
C THR A 37 -9.90 1.09 -11.29
N LEU A 38 -9.86 1.19 -9.95
CA LEU A 38 -10.06 2.45 -9.25
C LEU A 38 -8.93 3.46 -9.53
N ILE A 39 -7.68 3.00 -9.61
CA ILE A 39 -6.53 3.85 -9.96
C ILE A 39 -6.70 4.40 -11.38
N ASP A 40 -7.16 3.58 -12.32
CA ASP A 40 -7.34 3.98 -13.71
C ASP A 40 -8.43 5.03 -13.91
N THR A 41 -9.34 5.22 -12.95
CA THR A 41 -10.37 6.27 -13.02
C THR A 41 -9.81 7.67 -12.81
N GLY A 42 -8.60 7.80 -12.32
CA GLY A 42 -8.00 9.10 -11.96
C GLY A 42 -8.42 9.64 -10.60
N LEU A 43 -9.26 8.92 -9.84
CA LEU A 43 -9.60 9.31 -8.48
C LEU A 43 -8.39 9.19 -7.55
N PRO A 44 -8.23 10.09 -6.57
CA PRO A 44 -7.21 9.93 -5.55
C PRO A 44 -7.43 8.64 -4.77
N VAL A 45 -6.36 7.85 -4.60
CA VAL A 45 -6.38 6.59 -3.85
C VAL A 45 -5.30 6.64 -2.77
N PHE A 46 -5.68 6.32 -1.55
CA PHE A 46 -4.78 6.28 -0.40
C PHE A 46 -4.91 4.92 0.31
N GLY A 47 -3.79 4.30 0.64
CA GLY A 47 -3.78 2.99 1.31
C GLY A 47 -2.91 2.94 2.54
N ILE A 48 -3.38 2.22 3.56
CA ILE A 48 -2.68 1.98 4.82
C ILE A 48 -2.37 0.49 4.96
N CYS A 49 -1.14 0.14 5.29
CA CYS A 49 -0.68 -1.25 5.50
C CYS A 49 -1.07 -2.16 4.33
N LEU A 50 -2.00 -3.09 4.55
CA LEU A 50 -2.48 -4.00 3.50
C LEU A 50 -2.98 -3.23 2.27
N GLY A 51 -3.71 -2.14 2.46
CA GLY A 51 -4.18 -1.29 1.37
C GLY A 51 -3.04 -0.69 0.56
N HIS A 52 -1.99 -0.21 1.22
CA HIS A 52 -0.78 0.28 0.58
C HIS A 52 -0.09 -0.81 -0.25
N GLN A 53 0.02 -2.01 0.30
CA GLN A 53 0.63 -3.15 -0.37
C GLN A 53 -0.18 -3.59 -1.59
N ILE A 54 -1.50 -3.60 -1.49
CA ILE A 54 -2.40 -3.93 -2.62
C ILE A 54 -2.28 -2.88 -3.72
N MET A 55 -2.17 -1.59 -3.38
CA MET A 55 -1.92 -0.54 -4.37
C MET A 55 -0.61 -0.78 -5.12
N ALA A 56 0.45 -1.16 -4.41
CA ALA A 56 1.73 -1.45 -5.02
C ALA A 56 1.63 -2.63 -5.98
N LEU A 57 0.96 -3.72 -5.59
CA LEU A 57 0.74 -4.88 -6.46
C LEU A 57 -0.10 -4.51 -7.68
N ALA A 58 -1.15 -3.70 -7.51
CA ALA A 58 -1.99 -3.24 -8.62
C ALA A 58 -1.21 -2.38 -9.61
N SER A 59 -0.17 -1.70 -9.16
CA SER A 59 0.69 -0.85 -10.00
C SER A 59 1.87 -1.60 -10.61
N GLY A 60 2.04 -2.88 -10.33
CA GLY A 60 3.08 -3.71 -10.90
C GLY A 60 4.29 -4.00 -10.00
N ALA A 61 4.30 -3.51 -8.79
CA ALA A 61 5.35 -3.82 -7.81
C ALA A 61 5.15 -5.21 -7.19
N LYS A 62 6.12 -5.65 -6.40
CA LYS A 62 6.10 -6.94 -5.71
C LYS A 62 6.17 -6.74 -4.20
N THR A 63 5.65 -7.71 -3.46
CA THR A 63 5.74 -7.75 -2.00
C THR A 63 6.52 -8.98 -1.55
N PHE A 64 7.02 -8.94 -0.33
CA PHE A 64 7.71 -10.07 0.28
C PHE A 64 7.36 -10.17 1.76
N LYS A 65 7.49 -11.38 2.32
CA LYS A 65 7.32 -11.60 3.75
C LYS A 65 8.61 -11.24 4.47
N MET A 66 8.50 -10.37 5.46
CA MET A 66 9.64 -10.03 6.31
C MET A 66 9.90 -11.11 7.35
N LYS A 67 11.18 -11.27 7.74
CA LYS A 67 11.57 -12.28 8.72
C LYS A 67 10.90 -12.05 10.08
N PHE A 68 10.86 -10.81 10.54
CA PHE A 68 10.28 -10.45 11.85
C PHE A 68 9.09 -9.50 11.75
N GLY A 69 8.93 -8.82 10.62
CA GLY A 69 7.91 -7.80 10.46
C GLY A 69 8.24 -6.50 11.20
N HIS A 70 7.31 -5.55 11.11
CA HIS A 70 7.36 -4.31 11.87
C HIS A 70 6.11 -4.21 12.74
N HIS A 71 6.30 -4.25 14.06
CA HIS A 71 5.20 -4.23 15.03
C HIS A 71 5.55 -3.30 16.18
N GLY A 72 4.92 -2.15 16.24
CA GLY A 72 5.12 -1.19 17.32
C GLY A 72 4.91 0.26 16.91
N ALA A 73 5.04 1.15 17.88
CA ALA A 73 4.83 2.58 17.71
C ALA A 73 6.15 3.38 17.73
N ASN A 74 7.28 2.71 17.58
CA ASN A 74 8.62 3.31 17.68
C ASN A 74 9.50 2.99 16.47
N HIS A 75 8.91 2.82 15.29
CA HIS A 75 9.65 2.48 14.07
C HIS A 75 10.07 3.74 13.32
N PRO A 76 11.39 3.99 13.17
CA PRO A 76 11.87 5.15 12.43
C PRO A 76 11.70 4.96 10.93
N VAL A 77 11.25 6.02 10.27
CA VAL A 77 11.07 6.10 8.82
C VAL A 77 11.79 7.33 8.31
N LYS A 78 12.60 7.17 7.28
CA LYS A 78 13.36 8.25 6.67
C LYS A 78 12.64 8.78 5.44
N ASP A 79 12.45 10.10 5.40
CA ASP A 79 12.03 10.82 4.20
C ASP A 79 13.23 10.94 3.26
N LEU A 80 13.12 10.38 2.07
CA LEU A 80 14.22 10.35 1.10
C LEU A 80 14.48 11.69 0.46
N ASP A 81 13.52 12.62 0.47
CA ASP A 81 13.68 13.92 -0.14
C ASP A 81 14.48 14.89 0.75
N ASP A 82 14.24 14.91 2.06
CA ASP A 82 14.88 15.86 2.98
C ASP A 82 15.76 15.21 4.05
N GLY A 83 15.77 13.88 4.12
CA GLY A 83 16.57 13.12 5.08
C GLY A 83 16.00 13.10 6.51
N ARG A 84 14.82 13.66 6.76
CA ARG A 84 14.21 13.63 8.08
C ARG A 84 13.81 12.22 8.48
N VAL A 85 13.91 11.95 9.77
CA VAL A 85 13.46 10.69 10.35
C VAL A 85 12.27 10.97 11.24
N SER A 86 11.18 10.25 11.00
CA SER A 86 9.96 10.31 11.81
C SER A 86 9.74 8.98 12.50
N ILE A 87 9.24 9.03 13.72
CA ILE A 87 8.85 7.82 14.44
C ILE A 87 7.40 7.48 14.07
N THR A 88 7.18 6.24 13.65
CA THR A 88 5.88 5.79 13.13
C THR A 88 5.38 4.58 13.89
N SER A 89 4.07 4.38 13.82
CA SER A 89 3.42 3.16 14.28
C SER A 89 3.26 2.21 13.08
N GLN A 90 3.72 0.98 13.24
CA GLN A 90 3.66 -0.03 12.18
C GLN A 90 3.20 -1.37 12.75
N ASN A 91 2.43 -2.09 11.95
CA ASN A 91 1.98 -3.44 12.30
C ASN A 91 1.74 -4.24 11.02
N HIS A 92 2.82 -4.80 10.46
CA HIS A 92 2.73 -5.59 9.24
C HIS A 92 3.87 -6.62 9.18
N GLY A 93 3.59 -7.76 8.53
CA GLY A 93 4.58 -8.82 8.30
C GLY A 93 5.07 -8.90 6.85
N PHE A 94 4.46 -8.12 5.96
CA PHE A 94 4.81 -8.06 4.54
C PHE A 94 5.22 -6.65 4.18
N ALA A 95 6.08 -6.52 3.17
CA ALA A 95 6.56 -5.22 2.71
C ALA A 95 6.60 -5.17 1.19
N VAL A 96 6.55 -3.95 0.64
CA VAL A 96 6.74 -3.71 -0.79
C VAL A 96 8.24 -3.75 -1.09
N ASP A 97 8.61 -4.51 -2.13
CA ASP A 97 10.00 -4.55 -2.60
C ASP A 97 10.32 -3.27 -3.37
N GLU A 98 11.15 -2.41 -2.79
CA GLU A 98 11.56 -1.14 -3.39
C GLU A 98 12.17 -1.33 -4.78
N LYS A 99 12.92 -2.41 -4.97
CA LYS A 99 13.58 -2.70 -6.26
C LYS A 99 12.61 -3.10 -7.35
N SER A 100 11.39 -3.49 -7.00
CA SER A 100 10.34 -3.89 -7.95
C SER A 100 9.46 -2.74 -8.41
N LEU A 101 9.64 -1.52 -7.88
CA LEU A 101 8.79 -0.38 -8.21
C LEU A 101 8.91 0.00 -9.69
N PRO A 102 7.77 0.11 -10.42
CA PRO A 102 7.81 0.61 -11.78
C PRO A 102 8.10 2.11 -11.82
N ALA A 103 8.41 2.64 -13.01
CA ALA A 103 8.75 4.06 -13.18
C ALA A 103 7.61 5.02 -12.77
N THR A 104 6.36 4.52 -12.72
CA THR A 104 5.21 5.31 -12.29
C THR A 104 5.12 5.51 -10.78
N LEU A 105 5.92 4.78 -10.00
CA LEU A 105 5.96 4.86 -8.53
C LEU A 105 7.32 5.34 -8.07
N ARG A 106 7.32 6.15 -7.02
CA ARG A 106 8.55 6.67 -6.41
C ARG A 106 8.50 6.43 -4.89
N PRO A 107 9.51 5.80 -4.31
CA PRO A 107 9.58 5.70 -2.85
C PRO A 107 9.92 7.09 -2.29
N THR A 108 9.10 7.56 -1.34
CA THR A 108 9.32 8.83 -0.66
C THR A 108 9.90 8.63 0.72
N HIS A 109 9.56 7.52 1.36
CA HIS A 109 9.96 7.17 2.71
C HIS A 109 10.35 5.71 2.78
N VAL A 110 11.33 5.39 3.60
CA VAL A 110 11.76 4.01 3.84
C VAL A 110 11.93 3.76 5.33
N SER A 111 11.61 2.55 5.76
CA SER A 111 11.86 2.12 7.13
C SER A 111 13.37 1.93 7.35
N LEU A 112 13.86 2.36 8.51
CA LEU A 112 15.24 2.13 8.92
C LEU A 112 15.44 0.82 9.69
N PHE A 113 14.38 0.07 9.90
CA PHE A 113 14.44 -1.26 10.53
C PHE A 113 14.48 -2.38 9.51
#